data_138c2d593ce854bee9e6ae7c56a82f3b
#
_entry.id   138c2d593ce854bee9e6ae7c56a82f3b
#
_cell.length_a   1.000
_cell.length_b   1.000
_cell.length_c   1.000
_cell.angle_alpha   90.00
_cell.angle_beta   90.00
_cell.angle_gamma   90.00
#
_symmetry.space_group_name_H-M   'P 1'
#
loop_
_entity.id
_entity.type
_entity.pdbx_description
1 polymer ?
#
loop_
_entity_poly.entity_id
_entity_poly.type
_entity_poly.pdbx_seq_one_letter_code
_entity_poly.pdbx_strand_id
1 'polypeptide(L)'
;GFFPGAHGVPDASRVEDDGDSRNIELPYSKVNHLKVTTHQQYAWEKLILSGDLGFQNNHREEWSAFHTHYGSQPAPEKDPDKELAFDLNTYSASVKARFIGSSSWEHTLGWDGQHQQNDISGYSFLLPEYHRSTTGLLWLTTYKPNNILSVSGGVRYDYGYIGISSHEDVYLADYLRKQGYGEEQIDLYKWNSHSVREHFGDYSFSLGLVWTPSVQHMMKVNIGRSFRLPGANELAANGVHHGTFRHEQGDASLKSEQGWQMDASYNLRYHGLSVSVSPFVSWFSNYIFLRPTGEWSVLPHSGQIYRYTGAEALFAGTEATIDINFLRHFNYRISGEYVYTYNCDEHIPLSFSPPFGMRNTLIWQRKHCMLYAEWQLIARQNRVDRNEDRTLGANLFHLSGSLNIPVGRNNEIEITLTARNIFNTRYYNHLSFYRK
;
A
#
# COMPACT_ATOMS: atom_id res chain seq x y z
N GLY A 1 9.07 26.01 -8.87
CA GLY A 1 7.99 25.30 -9.56
C GLY A 1 8.44 24.71 -10.89
N PHE A 2 7.85 23.58 -11.27
CA PHE A 2 8.04 22.97 -12.60
C PHE A 2 7.00 23.57 -13.54
N PHE A 3 7.44 24.25 -14.59
CA PHE A 3 6.57 24.61 -15.69
C PHE A 3 6.82 23.62 -16.83
N PRO A 4 5.82 22.81 -17.23
CA PRO A 4 5.99 21.88 -18.34
C PRO A 4 6.17 22.69 -19.63
N GLY A 5 7.33 22.53 -20.26
CA GLY A 5 7.57 22.94 -21.62
C GLY A 5 6.90 22.00 -22.63
N ALA A 6 7.07 22.24 -23.92
CA ALA A 6 6.63 21.32 -24.95
C ALA A 6 7.17 19.92 -24.69
N HIS A 7 6.30 18.90 -24.78
CA HIS A 7 6.61 17.48 -24.52
C HIS A 7 7.01 17.11 -23.09
N GLY A 8 6.57 17.88 -22.08
CA GLY A 8 6.83 17.55 -20.67
C GLY A 8 8.26 17.77 -20.20
N VAL A 9 9.11 18.38 -21.00
CA VAL A 9 10.45 18.82 -20.60
C VAL A 9 10.33 20.12 -19.81
N PRO A 10 10.98 20.24 -18.61
CA PRO A 10 10.95 21.51 -17.88
C PRO A 10 11.50 22.65 -18.71
N ASP A 11 10.74 23.74 -18.78
CA ASP A 11 11.19 24.96 -19.44
C ASP A 11 12.09 25.75 -18.49
N ALA A 12 13.41 25.60 -18.65
CA ALA A 12 14.38 26.25 -17.81
C ALA A 12 14.31 27.79 -17.81
N SER A 13 13.75 28.37 -18.86
CA SER A 13 13.58 29.84 -18.96
C SER A 13 12.46 30.40 -18.08
N ARG A 14 11.59 29.52 -17.59
CA ARG A 14 10.43 29.82 -16.71
C ARG A 14 10.63 29.36 -15.26
N VAL A 15 11.79 28.84 -14.95
CA VAL A 15 12.13 28.46 -13.55
C VAL A 15 12.56 29.75 -12.83
N GLU A 16 11.72 30.23 -11.95
CA GLU A 16 12.08 31.26 -10.98
C GLU A 16 12.68 30.56 -9.76
N ASP A 17 13.98 30.75 -9.55
CA ASP A 17 14.67 30.32 -8.34
C ASP A 17 14.77 31.52 -7.41
N ASP A 18 13.94 31.55 -6.38
CA ASP A 18 14.02 32.56 -5.34
C ASP A 18 15.01 32.18 -4.21
N GLY A 19 15.55 30.94 -4.25
CA GLY A 19 16.60 30.37 -3.39
C GLY A 19 16.50 30.63 -1.88
N ASP A 20 15.92 31.72 -1.48
CA ASP A 20 15.83 32.21 -0.11
C ASP A 20 14.39 32.22 0.45
N SER A 21 13.35 32.15 -0.39
CA SER A 21 11.97 32.15 0.05
C SER A 21 11.59 30.84 0.71
N ARG A 22 10.90 30.92 1.84
CA ARG A 22 10.23 29.79 2.50
C ARG A 22 8.72 29.84 2.30
N ASN A 23 8.22 30.65 1.40
CA ASN A 23 6.81 30.70 1.07
C ASN A 23 6.40 29.40 0.41
N ILE A 24 5.25 28.91 0.81
CA ILE A 24 4.63 27.76 0.13
C ILE A 24 3.83 28.33 -1.02
N GLU A 25 4.31 28.07 -2.22
CA GLU A 25 3.67 28.50 -3.47
C GLU A 25 2.91 27.34 -4.12
N LEU A 26 2.00 27.65 -5.04
CA LEU A 26 1.29 26.65 -5.84
C LEU A 26 2.27 25.91 -6.79
N PRO A 27 2.13 24.57 -6.97
CA PRO A 27 1.17 23.70 -6.31
C PRO A 27 1.66 23.21 -4.92
N TYR A 28 0.73 23.00 -3.99
CA TYR A 28 1.03 22.41 -2.67
C TYR A 28 -0.10 21.52 -2.17
N SER A 29 0.21 20.65 -1.23
CA SER A 29 -0.77 19.84 -0.49
C SER A 29 -0.83 20.28 0.97
N LYS A 30 -2.03 20.30 1.53
CA LYS A 30 -2.27 20.57 2.95
C LYS A 30 -3.03 19.40 3.56
N VAL A 31 -2.51 18.86 4.65
CA VAL A 31 -3.13 17.72 5.35
C VAL A 31 -3.30 18.05 6.82
N ASN A 32 -4.52 17.91 7.31
CA ASN A 32 -4.85 17.94 8.73
C ASN A 32 -5.38 16.57 9.13
N HIS A 33 -4.79 16.00 10.17
CA HIS A 33 -5.24 14.71 10.70
C HIS A 33 -5.50 14.82 12.19
N LEU A 34 -6.77 14.69 12.57
CA LEU A 34 -7.20 14.57 13.96
C LEU A 34 -7.52 13.12 14.28
N LYS A 35 -6.97 12.61 15.36
CA LYS A 35 -7.27 11.27 15.87
C LYS A 35 -7.55 11.33 17.36
N VAL A 36 -8.68 10.79 17.79
CA VAL A 36 -9.05 10.62 19.19
C VAL A 36 -9.39 9.15 19.41
N THR A 37 -8.73 8.52 20.38
CA THR A 37 -8.98 7.12 20.73
C THR A 37 -9.05 6.96 22.24
N THR A 38 -9.91 6.05 22.70
CA THR A 38 -9.93 5.60 24.07
C THR A 38 -9.84 4.09 24.12
N HIS A 39 -9.09 3.59 25.09
CA HIS A 39 -8.96 2.17 25.39
C HIS A 39 -9.36 1.95 26.85
N GLN A 40 -10.25 1.01 27.09
CA GLN A 40 -10.70 0.61 28.42
C GLN A 40 -10.45 -0.87 28.60
N GLN A 41 -9.90 -1.25 29.74
CA GLN A 41 -9.65 -2.65 30.09
C GLN A 41 -10.01 -2.94 31.53
N TYR A 42 -10.74 -4.01 31.72
CA TYR A 42 -11.06 -4.56 33.03
C TYR A 42 -10.55 -5.99 33.11
N ALA A 43 -9.81 -6.31 34.17
CA ALA A 43 -9.22 -7.62 34.37
C ALA A 43 -9.77 -8.25 35.65
N TRP A 44 -10.29 -9.47 35.50
CA TRP A 44 -10.61 -10.41 36.58
C TRP A 44 -9.65 -11.59 36.50
N GLU A 45 -9.71 -12.50 37.46
CA GLU A 45 -8.78 -13.66 37.51
C GLU A 45 -8.64 -14.40 36.17
N LYS A 46 -9.75 -14.63 35.47
CA LYS A 46 -9.80 -15.46 34.25
C LYS A 46 -10.42 -14.75 33.05
N LEU A 47 -10.84 -13.51 33.20
CA LEU A 47 -11.50 -12.73 32.15
C LEU A 47 -10.86 -11.36 32.05
N ILE A 48 -10.47 -11.01 30.83
CA ILE A 48 -10.07 -9.63 30.52
C ILE A 48 -11.06 -9.10 29.46
N LEU A 49 -11.80 -8.07 29.83
CA LEU A 49 -12.68 -7.33 28.93
C LEU A 49 -11.97 -6.08 28.45
N SER A 50 -11.86 -5.88 27.16
CA SER A 50 -11.31 -4.65 26.59
C SER A 50 -12.25 -4.04 25.56
N GLY A 51 -12.27 -2.73 25.50
CA GLY A 51 -13.06 -1.93 24.54
C GLY A 51 -12.26 -0.79 24.01
N ASP A 52 -12.40 -0.54 22.71
CA ASP A 52 -11.77 0.58 22.01
C ASP A 52 -12.85 1.40 21.33
N LEU A 53 -12.75 2.72 21.42
CA LEU A 53 -13.50 3.65 20.59
C LEU A 53 -12.53 4.60 19.91
N GLY A 54 -12.77 4.90 18.64
CA GLY A 54 -11.93 5.77 17.85
C GLY A 54 -12.71 6.66 16.93
N PHE A 55 -12.28 7.90 16.84
CA PHE A 55 -12.67 8.86 15.81
C PHE A 55 -11.42 9.38 15.11
N GLN A 56 -11.47 9.43 13.78
CA GLN A 56 -10.42 10.02 12.96
C GLN A 56 -11.06 10.91 11.91
N ASN A 57 -10.51 12.10 11.73
CA ASN A 57 -10.79 12.96 10.59
C ASN A 57 -9.46 13.18 9.84
N ASN A 58 -9.46 12.88 8.55
CA ASN A 58 -8.35 13.18 7.65
C ASN A 58 -8.87 14.15 6.58
N HIS A 59 -8.47 15.42 6.71
CA HIS A 59 -8.78 16.47 5.75
C HIS A 59 -7.53 16.76 4.92
N ARG A 60 -7.59 16.43 3.63
CA ARG A 60 -6.51 16.64 2.66
C ARG A 60 -6.98 17.57 1.55
N GLU A 61 -6.19 18.57 1.26
CA GLU A 61 -6.38 19.51 0.15
C GLU A 61 -5.17 19.49 -0.77
N GLU A 62 -5.43 19.58 -2.07
CA GLU A 62 -4.42 19.82 -3.10
C GLU A 62 -4.77 21.13 -3.79
N TRP A 63 -3.79 22.03 -3.83
CA TRP A 63 -3.93 23.37 -4.36
C TRP A 63 -3.01 23.55 -5.56
N SER A 64 -3.56 23.98 -6.70
CA SER A 64 -2.80 24.34 -7.89
C SER A 64 -3.46 25.55 -8.56
N ALA A 65 -2.70 26.34 -9.30
CA ALA A 65 -3.29 27.43 -10.07
C ALA A 65 -4.40 26.90 -10.97
N PHE A 66 -5.58 27.52 -10.93
CA PHE A 66 -6.74 27.04 -11.68
C PHE A 66 -6.38 26.80 -13.13
N HIS A 67 -6.66 25.64 -13.62
CA HIS A 67 -6.54 25.26 -15.02
C HIS A 67 -7.68 24.30 -15.37
N THR A 68 -8.12 24.36 -16.60
CA THR A 68 -9.12 23.41 -17.11
C THR A 68 -8.58 22.68 -18.32
N HIS A 69 -8.87 21.39 -18.38
CA HIS A 69 -8.56 20.57 -19.54
C HIS A 69 -9.66 20.67 -20.62
N TYR A 70 -10.81 21.22 -20.28
CA TYR A 70 -12.02 21.21 -21.12
C TYR A 70 -12.38 22.60 -21.67
N GLY A 71 -11.60 23.62 -21.41
CA GLY A 71 -11.68 24.94 -22.05
C GLY A 71 -12.85 25.83 -21.65
N SER A 72 -13.96 25.31 -21.14
CA SER A 72 -15.17 26.07 -20.81
C SER A 72 -15.53 26.05 -19.32
N GLN A 73 -14.81 25.34 -18.51
CA GLN A 73 -15.02 25.31 -17.06
C GLN A 73 -14.56 26.64 -16.44
N PRO A 74 -15.44 27.39 -15.75
CA PRO A 74 -15.04 28.60 -15.05
C PRO A 74 -14.31 28.24 -13.76
N ALA A 75 -13.43 29.12 -13.30
CA ALA A 75 -12.84 28.99 -11.97
C ALA A 75 -13.96 29.11 -10.91
N PRO A 76 -13.88 28.29 -9.85
CA PRO A 76 -14.82 28.43 -8.71
C PRO A 76 -14.73 29.84 -8.11
N GLU A 77 -15.89 30.39 -7.70
CA GLU A 77 -15.91 31.69 -7.03
C GLU A 77 -15.18 31.67 -5.67
N LYS A 78 -15.30 30.55 -4.96
CA LYS A 78 -14.62 30.32 -3.69
C LYS A 78 -13.46 29.34 -3.89
N ASP A 79 -12.29 29.69 -3.35
CA ASP A 79 -11.09 28.87 -3.39
C ASP A 79 -10.74 28.43 -4.86
N PRO A 80 -10.55 29.35 -5.81
CA PRO A 80 -10.41 29.03 -7.23
C PRO A 80 -9.24 28.08 -7.53
N ASP A 81 -8.21 28.10 -6.68
CA ASP A 81 -7.02 27.27 -6.84
C ASP A 81 -7.06 25.95 -6.02
N LYS A 82 -8.21 25.63 -5.41
CA LYS A 82 -8.39 24.35 -4.73
C LYS A 82 -8.73 23.28 -5.77
N GLU A 83 -7.74 22.47 -6.13
CA GLU A 83 -7.90 21.42 -7.13
C GLU A 83 -8.71 20.25 -6.60
N LEU A 84 -8.30 19.69 -5.46
CA LEU A 84 -8.93 18.53 -4.83
C LEU A 84 -9.02 18.73 -3.33
N ALA A 85 -10.10 18.26 -2.73
CA ALA A 85 -10.16 18.08 -1.28
C ALA A 85 -10.94 16.82 -0.92
N PHE A 86 -10.44 16.12 0.08
CA PHE A 86 -11.04 14.92 0.67
C PHE A 86 -11.21 15.13 2.17
N ASP A 87 -12.39 14.87 2.67
CA ASP A 87 -12.72 14.92 4.10
C ASP A 87 -13.21 13.54 4.53
N LEU A 88 -12.27 12.72 5.03
CA LEU A 88 -12.53 11.35 5.44
C LEU A 88 -12.73 11.27 6.94
N ASN A 89 -13.96 11.02 7.35
CA ASN A 89 -14.35 10.74 8.72
C ASN A 89 -14.43 9.22 8.96
N THR A 90 -13.78 8.74 10.01
CA THR A 90 -13.78 7.32 10.39
C THR A 90 -14.15 7.17 11.86
N TYR A 91 -15.20 6.43 12.12
CA TYR A 91 -15.65 6.02 13.45
C TYR A 91 -15.37 4.53 13.61
N SER A 92 -14.79 4.12 14.73
CA SER A 92 -14.51 2.73 15.00
C SER A 92 -14.83 2.35 16.45
N ALA A 93 -15.30 1.13 16.63
CA ALA A 93 -15.55 0.55 17.94
C ALA A 93 -15.14 -0.92 17.95
N SER A 94 -14.56 -1.38 19.06
CA SER A 94 -14.31 -2.82 19.26
C SER A 94 -14.54 -3.23 20.72
N VAL A 95 -14.97 -4.47 20.92
CA VAL A 95 -15.10 -5.09 22.24
C VAL A 95 -14.52 -6.50 22.14
N LYS A 96 -13.67 -6.86 23.10
CA LYS A 96 -13.04 -8.20 23.18
C LYS A 96 -13.12 -8.73 24.61
N ALA A 97 -13.52 -9.98 24.71
CA ALA A 97 -13.52 -10.75 25.96
C ALA A 97 -12.50 -11.88 25.83
N ARG A 98 -11.41 -11.80 26.59
CA ARG A 98 -10.34 -12.79 26.62
C ARG A 98 -10.46 -13.63 27.88
N PHE A 99 -10.67 -14.93 27.70
CA PHE A 99 -10.81 -15.93 28.74
C PHE A 99 -9.52 -16.73 28.87
N ILE A 100 -8.96 -16.75 30.07
CA ILE A 100 -7.79 -17.54 30.44
C ILE A 100 -8.31 -18.79 31.12
N GLY A 101 -8.60 -19.84 30.33
CA GLY A 101 -9.23 -21.06 30.83
C GLY A 101 -8.31 -21.90 31.71
N SER A 102 -7.02 -21.98 31.34
CA SER A 102 -5.97 -22.68 32.06
C SER A 102 -4.60 -22.12 31.69
N SER A 103 -3.51 -22.63 32.26
CA SER A 103 -2.15 -22.29 31.81
C SER A 103 -1.87 -22.62 30.34
N SER A 104 -2.68 -23.51 29.74
CA SER A 104 -2.49 -23.96 28.36
C SER A 104 -3.50 -23.43 27.38
N TRP A 105 -4.66 -22.92 27.81
CA TRP A 105 -5.74 -22.50 26.94
C TRP A 105 -6.13 -21.03 27.15
N GLU A 106 -6.23 -20.31 26.04
CA GLU A 106 -6.75 -18.94 25.98
C GLU A 106 -7.76 -18.82 24.85
N HIS A 107 -8.91 -18.16 25.10
CA HIS A 107 -9.93 -17.90 24.12
C HIS A 107 -10.26 -16.41 24.10
N THR A 108 -10.48 -15.87 22.92
CA THR A 108 -10.95 -14.49 22.77
C THR A 108 -12.18 -14.47 21.87
N LEU A 109 -13.26 -13.90 22.37
CA LEU A 109 -14.44 -13.51 21.59
C LEU A 109 -14.36 -11.99 21.36
N GLY A 110 -14.68 -11.55 20.16
CA GLY A 110 -14.62 -10.13 19.83
C GLY A 110 -15.68 -9.72 18.83
N TRP A 111 -16.01 -8.47 18.92
CA TRP A 111 -16.80 -7.72 17.93
C TRP A 111 -16.06 -6.45 17.61
N ASP A 112 -16.10 -6.04 16.32
CA ASP A 112 -15.69 -4.71 15.89
C ASP A 112 -16.62 -4.16 14.82
N GLY A 113 -16.64 -2.84 14.73
CA GLY A 113 -17.38 -2.09 13.72
C GLY A 113 -16.65 -0.82 13.32
N GLN A 114 -16.81 -0.43 12.06
CA GLN A 114 -16.27 0.81 11.52
C GLN A 114 -17.28 1.44 10.57
N HIS A 115 -17.38 2.78 10.64
CA HIS A 115 -18.09 3.59 9.66
C HIS A 115 -17.17 4.65 9.11
N GLN A 116 -17.14 4.80 7.79
CA GLN A 116 -16.37 5.80 7.06
C GLN A 116 -17.29 6.61 6.17
N GLN A 117 -17.03 7.92 6.11
CA GLN A 117 -17.65 8.83 5.16
C GLN A 117 -16.54 9.68 4.55
N ASN A 118 -16.46 9.72 3.23
CA ASN A 118 -15.53 10.55 2.47
C ASN A 118 -16.33 11.53 1.62
N ASP A 119 -16.24 12.80 1.96
CA ASP A 119 -16.81 13.90 1.20
C ASP A 119 -15.71 14.51 0.31
N ILE A 120 -16.06 14.95 -0.88
CA ILE A 120 -15.10 15.51 -1.85
C ILE A 120 -15.48 16.94 -2.22
N SER A 121 -14.48 17.74 -2.56
CA SER A 121 -14.65 19.10 -3.13
C SER A 121 -13.42 19.51 -3.93
N GLY A 122 -13.48 20.68 -4.58
CA GLY A 122 -12.48 21.15 -5.51
C GLY A 122 -13.01 21.17 -6.94
N TYR A 123 -12.19 21.64 -7.89
CA TYR A 123 -12.61 21.72 -9.29
C TYR A 123 -12.24 20.48 -10.13
N SER A 124 -11.42 19.57 -9.59
CA SER A 124 -11.05 18.29 -10.19
C SER A 124 -11.68 17.11 -9.46
N PHE A 125 -11.68 15.95 -10.07
CA PHE A 125 -12.16 14.69 -9.51
C PHE A 125 -11.06 13.63 -9.56
N LEU A 126 -10.88 12.89 -8.46
CA LEU A 126 -9.94 11.76 -8.39
C LEU A 126 -10.58 10.52 -7.78
N LEU A 127 -11.28 10.65 -6.67
CA LEU A 127 -11.95 9.56 -5.95
C LEU A 127 -13.42 9.88 -5.78
N PRO A 128 -14.32 8.89 -5.84
CA PRO A 128 -15.74 9.11 -5.60
C PRO A 128 -16.02 9.45 -4.13
N GLU A 129 -17.10 10.21 -3.92
CA GLU A 129 -17.72 10.36 -2.61
C GLU A 129 -18.38 9.05 -2.20
N TYR A 130 -18.15 8.61 -0.96
CA TYR A 130 -18.69 7.35 -0.48
C TYR A 130 -18.92 7.32 1.03
N HIS A 131 -19.77 6.39 1.43
CA HIS A 131 -19.90 5.95 2.81
C HIS A 131 -19.78 4.42 2.88
N ARG A 132 -19.10 3.93 3.90
CA ARG A 132 -18.83 2.51 4.09
C ARG A 132 -19.02 2.13 5.54
N SER A 133 -19.71 1.03 5.78
CA SER A 133 -19.88 0.45 7.12
C SER A 133 -19.43 -1.00 7.11
N THR A 134 -18.66 -1.40 8.11
CA THR A 134 -18.23 -2.79 8.28
C THR A 134 -18.44 -3.22 9.72
N THR A 135 -18.78 -4.48 9.94
CA THR A 135 -18.87 -5.08 11.27
C THR A 135 -18.43 -6.53 11.21
N GLY A 136 -17.82 -7.04 12.28
CA GLY A 136 -17.34 -8.39 12.33
C GLY A 136 -17.39 -9.01 13.72
N LEU A 137 -17.62 -10.33 13.74
CA LEU A 137 -17.54 -11.17 14.94
C LEU A 137 -16.38 -12.13 14.80
N LEU A 138 -15.60 -12.29 15.85
CA LEU A 138 -14.44 -13.16 15.83
C LEU A 138 -14.37 -14.06 17.07
N TRP A 139 -13.80 -15.25 16.87
CA TRP A 139 -13.36 -16.15 17.92
C TRP A 139 -11.93 -16.59 17.62
N LEU A 140 -11.04 -16.38 18.59
CA LEU A 140 -9.65 -16.81 18.55
C LEU A 140 -9.39 -17.78 19.69
N THR A 141 -8.53 -18.76 19.48
CA THR A 141 -8.08 -19.70 20.50
C THR A 141 -6.59 -19.94 20.38
N THR A 142 -5.92 -20.06 21.51
CA THR A 142 -4.50 -20.44 21.59
C THR A 142 -4.33 -21.58 22.57
N TYR A 143 -3.61 -22.61 22.13
CA TYR A 143 -3.26 -23.78 22.94
C TYR A 143 -1.74 -23.89 23.05
N LYS A 144 -1.25 -23.88 24.29
CA LYS A 144 0.18 -24.00 24.63
C LYS A 144 0.36 -25.20 25.56
N PRO A 145 0.51 -26.44 25.04
CA PRO A 145 0.69 -27.63 25.89
C PRO A 145 2.00 -27.57 26.68
N ASN A 146 3.01 -26.86 26.15
CA ASN A 146 4.32 -26.70 26.78
C ASN A 146 5.01 -25.46 26.22
N ASN A 147 6.24 -25.17 26.67
CA ASN A 147 7.02 -24.01 26.22
C ASN A 147 7.62 -24.14 24.81
N ILE A 148 7.50 -25.34 24.20
CA ILE A 148 8.09 -25.64 22.87
C ILE A 148 7.05 -25.48 21.78
N LEU A 149 5.78 -25.71 22.07
CA LEU A 149 4.71 -25.75 21.08
C LEU A 149 3.59 -24.79 21.43
N SER A 150 3.16 -24.01 20.45
CA SER A 150 1.96 -23.17 20.50
C SER A 150 1.15 -23.38 19.24
N VAL A 151 -0.14 -23.66 19.38
CA VAL A 151 -1.11 -23.76 18.29
C VAL A 151 -2.13 -22.65 18.49
N SER A 152 -2.42 -21.88 17.46
CA SER A 152 -3.45 -20.85 17.49
C SER A 152 -4.39 -21.01 16.31
N GLY A 153 -5.66 -20.71 16.53
CA GLY A 153 -6.66 -20.74 15.48
C GLY A 153 -7.72 -19.68 15.71
N GLY A 154 -8.37 -19.27 14.63
CA GLY A 154 -9.44 -18.30 14.71
C GLY A 154 -10.36 -18.36 13.52
N VAL A 155 -11.60 -17.95 13.76
CA VAL A 155 -12.64 -17.77 12.75
C VAL A 155 -13.25 -16.39 12.94
N ARG A 156 -13.65 -15.78 11.83
CA ARG A 156 -14.29 -14.48 11.82
C ARG A 156 -15.31 -14.44 10.69
N TYR A 157 -16.44 -13.81 10.94
CA TYR A 157 -17.41 -13.42 9.92
C TYR A 157 -17.52 -11.90 9.89
N ASP A 158 -17.46 -11.34 8.69
CA ASP A 158 -17.60 -9.92 8.46
C ASP A 158 -18.75 -9.63 7.52
N TYR A 159 -19.41 -8.51 7.79
CA TYR A 159 -20.42 -7.93 6.92
C TYR A 159 -20.05 -6.48 6.63
N GLY A 160 -20.18 -6.06 5.38
CA GLY A 160 -19.88 -4.73 4.92
C GLY A 160 -20.91 -4.19 3.95
N TYR A 161 -21.10 -2.89 4.00
CA TYR A 161 -21.90 -2.10 3.07
C TYR A 161 -21.06 -0.96 2.54
N ILE A 162 -21.18 -0.66 1.25
CA ILE A 162 -20.62 0.54 0.62
C ILE A 162 -21.67 1.21 -0.26
N GLY A 163 -21.84 2.52 -0.09
CA GLY A 163 -22.61 3.38 -0.95
C GLY A 163 -21.73 4.45 -1.58
N ILE A 164 -21.74 4.56 -2.89
CA ILE A 164 -20.93 5.50 -3.67
C ILE A 164 -21.88 6.44 -4.40
N SER A 165 -21.57 7.75 -4.38
CA SER A 165 -22.32 8.77 -5.09
C SER A 165 -21.87 8.86 -6.56
N SER A 166 -22.82 9.11 -7.47
CA SER A 166 -22.49 9.44 -8.85
C SER A 166 -21.95 10.86 -8.95
N HIS A 167 -20.98 11.06 -9.83
CA HIS A 167 -20.43 12.38 -10.15
C HIS A 167 -20.39 12.58 -11.66
N GLU A 168 -21.17 13.53 -12.17
CA GLU A 168 -21.21 13.90 -13.58
C GLU A 168 -20.37 15.15 -13.83
N ASP A 169 -19.43 15.07 -14.77
CA ASP A 169 -18.67 16.21 -15.25
C ASP A 169 -19.36 16.83 -16.48
N VAL A 170 -20.16 17.84 -16.23
CA VAL A 170 -20.92 18.56 -17.27
C VAL A 170 -20.01 19.30 -18.26
N TYR A 171 -18.85 19.77 -17.81
CA TYR A 171 -17.88 20.48 -18.68
C TYR A 171 -17.17 19.51 -19.61
N LEU A 172 -16.87 18.30 -19.13
CA LEU A 172 -16.34 17.24 -19.96
C LEU A 172 -17.35 16.81 -21.03
N ALA A 173 -18.61 16.66 -20.68
CA ALA A 173 -19.68 16.32 -21.64
C ALA A 173 -19.77 17.37 -22.77
N ASP A 174 -19.75 18.64 -22.42
CA ASP A 174 -19.77 19.75 -23.40
C ASP A 174 -18.50 19.80 -24.27
N TYR A 175 -17.34 19.52 -23.67
CA TYR A 175 -16.07 19.43 -24.39
C TYR A 175 -16.13 18.33 -25.46
N LEU A 176 -16.50 17.11 -25.07
CA LEU A 176 -16.57 15.96 -25.97
C LEU A 176 -17.58 16.21 -27.11
N ARG A 177 -18.72 16.81 -26.81
CA ARG A 177 -19.72 17.18 -27.81
C ARG A 177 -19.15 18.19 -28.84
N LYS A 178 -18.39 19.18 -28.38
CA LYS A 178 -17.71 20.16 -29.27
C LYS A 178 -16.61 19.49 -30.11
N GLN A 179 -16.00 18.40 -29.62
CA GLN A 179 -15.02 17.62 -30.39
C GLN A 179 -15.68 16.67 -31.40
N GLY A 180 -17.00 16.55 -31.42
CA GLY A 180 -17.74 15.72 -32.36
C GLY A 180 -17.93 14.26 -31.93
N TYR A 181 -17.73 13.95 -30.65
CA TYR A 181 -18.03 12.61 -30.13
C TYR A 181 -19.54 12.36 -30.08
N GLY A 182 -19.96 11.11 -30.34
CA GLY A 182 -21.35 10.69 -30.24
C GLY A 182 -21.82 10.58 -28.77
N GLU A 183 -23.14 10.72 -28.54
CA GLU A 183 -23.71 10.73 -27.19
C GLU A 183 -23.38 9.44 -26.39
N GLU A 184 -23.26 8.28 -27.06
CA GLU A 184 -22.85 7.03 -26.41
C GLU A 184 -21.43 7.12 -25.80
N GLN A 185 -20.49 7.72 -26.53
CA GLN A 185 -19.14 7.94 -26.02
C GLN A 185 -19.11 9.03 -24.95
N ILE A 186 -19.89 10.10 -25.12
CA ILE A 186 -20.01 11.16 -24.12
C ILE A 186 -20.55 10.56 -22.81
N ASP A 187 -21.57 9.72 -22.88
CA ASP A 187 -22.18 9.08 -21.71
C ASP A 187 -21.20 8.16 -20.97
N LEU A 188 -20.29 7.51 -21.70
CA LEU A 188 -19.24 6.67 -21.12
C LEU A 188 -18.20 7.47 -20.29
N TYR A 189 -17.87 8.69 -20.73
CA TYR A 189 -16.78 9.48 -20.12
C TYR A 189 -17.23 10.57 -19.17
N LYS A 190 -18.44 11.13 -19.33
CA LYS A 190 -18.94 12.24 -18.50
C LYS A 190 -19.15 11.87 -17.02
N TRP A 191 -19.37 10.60 -16.74
CA TRP A 191 -19.52 10.10 -15.38
C TRP A 191 -18.17 9.74 -14.78
N ASN A 192 -17.63 10.60 -13.93
CA ASN A 192 -16.42 10.31 -13.17
C ASN A 192 -16.63 9.20 -12.10
N SER A 193 -17.87 9.03 -11.66
CA SER A 193 -18.32 7.85 -10.92
C SER A 193 -19.80 7.58 -11.17
N HIS A 194 -20.18 6.31 -11.13
CA HIS A 194 -21.58 5.88 -11.10
C HIS A 194 -22.01 5.62 -9.67
N SER A 195 -23.32 5.76 -9.39
CA SER A 195 -23.86 5.36 -8.10
C SER A 195 -23.78 3.84 -7.93
N VAL A 196 -23.20 3.40 -6.82
CA VAL A 196 -23.07 1.99 -6.46
C VAL A 196 -23.59 1.79 -5.03
N ARG A 197 -24.31 0.70 -4.80
CA ARG A 197 -24.77 0.28 -3.46
C ARG A 197 -24.61 -1.22 -3.38
N GLU A 198 -23.61 -1.66 -2.62
CA GLU A 198 -23.26 -3.06 -2.53
C GLU A 198 -23.11 -3.53 -1.08
N HIS A 199 -23.47 -4.80 -0.89
CA HIS A 199 -23.36 -5.50 0.38
C HIS A 199 -22.46 -6.71 0.20
N PHE A 200 -21.57 -6.92 1.15
CA PHE A 200 -20.62 -8.01 1.15
C PHE A 200 -20.66 -8.73 2.50
N GLY A 201 -20.59 -10.03 2.47
CA GLY A 201 -20.47 -10.83 3.69
C GLY A 201 -19.65 -12.06 3.42
N ASP A 202 -18.67 -12.35 4.27
CA ASP A 202 -17.82 -13.51 4.11
C ASP A 202 -17.14 -13.89 5.44
N TYR A 203 -16.54 -15.08 5.47
CA TYR A 203 -15.80 -15.57 6.61
C TYR A 203 -14.30 -15.62 6.30
N SER A 204 -13.51 -15.45 7.34
CA SER A 204 -12.08 -15.70 7.34
C SER A 204 -11.72 -16.66 8.48
N PHE A 205 -10.63 -17.38 8.30
CA PHE A 205 -10.07 -18.20 9.36
C PHE A 205 -8.55 -18.27 9.26
N SER A 206 -7.90 -18.64 10.36
CA SER A 206 -6.48 -18.95 10.38
C SER A 206 -6.19 -20.09 11.34
N LEU A 207 -5.15 -20.86 11.03
CA LEU A 207 -4.56 -21.88 11.90
C LEU A 207 -3.04 -21.69 11.85
N GLY A 208 -2.43 -21.48 13.02
CA GLY A 208 -1.01 -21.24 13.17
C GLY A 208 -0.36 -22.20 14.12
N LEU A 209 0.87 -22.58 13.82
CA LEU A 209 1.73 -23.40 14.65
C LEU A 209 3.05 -22.68 14.87
N VAL A 210 3.51 -22.61 16.12
CA VAL A 210 4.87 -22.18 16.48
C VAL A 210 5.54 -23.34 17.22
N TRP A 211 6.70 -23.74 16.71
CA TRP A 211 7.51 -24.80 17.28
C TRP A 211 8.93 -24.32 17.53
N THR A 212 9.35 -24.36 18.81
CA THR A 212 10.65 -23.88 19.28
C THR A 212 11.36 -25.02 20.01
N PRO A 213 11.89 -26.03 19.27
CA PRO A 213 12.50 -27.23 19.89
C PRO A 213 13.75 -26.91 20.70
N SER A 214 14.40 -25.79 20.44
CA SER A 214 15.54 -25.28 21.19
C SER A 214 15.64 -23.77 21.07
N VAL A 215 16.52 -23.15 21.84
CA VAL A 215 16.80 -21.69 21.76
C VAL A 215 17.40 -21.27 20.42
N GLN A 216 17.94 -22.22 19.66
CA GLN A 216 18.53 -21.96 18.33
C GLN A 216 17.51 -22.03 17.20
N HIS A 217 16.44 -22.81 17.36
CA HIS A 217 15.51 -23.12 16.28
C HIS A 217 14.11 -22.63 16.59
N MET A 218 13.51 -21.90 15.67
CA MET A 218 12.09 -21.54 15.70
C MET A 218 11.49 -21.78 14.32
N MET A 219 10.39 -22.51 14.28
CA MET A 219 9.57 -22.74 13.09
C MET A 219 8.17 -22.19 13.32
N LYS A 220 7.62 -21.53 12.32
CA LYS A 220 6.21 -21.11 12.31
C LYS A 220 5.59 -21.56 11.00
N VAL A 221 4.36 -22.00 11.05
CA VAL A 221 3.54 -22.31 9.88
C VAL A 221 2.17 -21.74 10.13
N ASN A 222 1.61 -21.07 9.13
CA ASN A 222 0.27 -20.55 9.20
C ASN A 222 -0.46 -20.88 7.89
N ILE A 223 -1.75 -21.22 8.00
CA ILE A 223 -2.67 -21.35 6.88
C ILE A 223 -3.93 -20.58 7.21
N GLY A 224 -4.46 -19.88 6.24
CA GLY A 224 -5.67 -19.10 6.44
C GLY A 224 -6.42 -18.81 5.16
N ARG A 225 -7.66 -18.41 5.34
CA ARG A 225 -8.50 -17.80 4.31
C ARG A 225 -8.81 -16.38 4.73
N SER A 226 -8.57 -15.45 3.82
CA SER A 226 -8.90 -14.04 3.99
C SER A 226 -9.85 -13.56 2.90
N PHE A 227 -10.52 -12.44 3.18
CA PHE A 227 -11.26 -11.72 2.16
C PHE A 227 -11.10 -10.22 2.35
N ARG A 228 -11.36 -9.46 1.29
CA ARG A 228 -11.34 -8.00 1.28
C ARG A 228 -12.52 -7.48 0.47
N LEU A 229 -13.17 -6.45 0.99
CA LEU A 229 -14.20 -5.72 0.26
C LEU A 229 -13.54 -4.83 -0.81
N PRO A 230 -14.13 -4.69 -2.01
CA PRO A 230 -13.66 -3.73 -2.99
C PRO A 230 -13.68 -2.30 -2.43
N GLY A 231 -12.73 -1.49 -2.87
CA GLY A 231 -12.66 -0.07 -2.56
C GLY A 231 -13.62 0.76 -3.42
N ALA A 232 -13.91 1.99 -3.02
CA ALA A 232 -14.79 2.88 -3.78
C ALA A 232 -14.24 3.18 -5.18
N ASN A 233 -12.92 3.38 -5.30
CA ASN A 233 -12.24 3.56 -6.59
C ASN A 233 -12.29 2.29 -7.46
N GLU A 234 -12.17 1.11 -6.85
CA GLU A 234 -12.23 -0.16 -7.58
C GLU A 234 -13.62 -0.40 -8.19
N LEU A 235 -14.67 0.04 -7.50
CA LEU A 235 -16.05 -0.14 -7.94
C LEU A 235 -16.55 0.94 -8.91
N ALA A 236 -16.11 2.19 -8.78
CA ALA A 236 -16.81 3.30 -9.42
C ALA A 236 -15.91 4.40 -10.02
N ALA A 237 -14.59 4.36 -9.89
CA ALA A 237 -13.74 5.38 -10.49
C ALA A 237 -13.84 5.36 -12.02
N ASN A 238 -13.94 6.54 -12.65
CA ASN A 238 -13.81 6.72 -14.09
C ASN A 238 -13.23 8.12 -14.34
N GLY A 239 -11.94 8.28 -14.11
CA GLY A 239 -11.29 9.58 -14.16
C GLY A 239 -9.81 9.51 -14.46
N VAL A 240 -9.25 10.65 -14.83
CA VAL A 240 -7.84 10.81 -15.14
C VAL A 240 -7.07 11.12 -13.87
N HIS A 241 -6.09 10.30 -13.56
CA HIS A 241 -5.08 10.62 -12.57
C HIS A 241 -3.96 11.44 -13.21
N HIS A 242 -4.10 12.75 -13.21
CA HIS A 242 -3.20 13.66 -13.93
C HIS A 242 -1.73 13.51 -13.52
N GLY A 243 -1.45 13.26 -12.24
CA GLY A 243 -0.09 13.05 -11.75
C GLY A 243 0.62 11.82 -12.31
N THR A 244 -0.12 10.84 -12.87
CA THR A 244 0.44 9.60 -13.45
C THR A 244 0.07 9.42 -14.92
N PHE A 245 -0.65 10.34 -15.52
CA PHE A 245 -1.09 10.31 -16.91
C PHE A 245 -1.78 9.00 -17.29
N ARG A 246 -2.72 8.56 -16.45
CA ARG A 246 -3.52 7.37 -16.70
C ARG A 246 -4.99 7.64 -16.43
N HIS A 247 -5.84 6.97 -17.20
CA HIS A 247 -7.28 6.95 -16.97
C HIS A 247 -7.62 5.66 -16.20
N GLU A 248 -8.17 5.80 -14.99
CA GLU A 248 -8.56 4.67 -14.16
C GLU A 248 -10.06 4.43 -14.29
N GLN A 249 -10.44 3.15 -14.51
CA GLN A 249 -11.81 2.70 -14.58
C GLN A 249 -12.07 1.62 -13.53
N GLY A 250 -13.09 1.84 -12.70
CA GLY A 250 -13.64 0.87 -11.78
C GLY A 250 -14.59 -0.10 -12.48
N ASP A 251 -14.98 -1.13 -11.74
CA ASP A 251 -15.97 -2.11 -12.17
C ASP A 251 -16.94 -2.39 -11.02
N ALA A 252 -18.20 -1.94 -11.18
CA ALA A 252 -19.25 -2.11 -10.17
C ALA A 252 -19.64 -3.60 -9.97
N SER A 253 -19.28 -4.49 -10.89
CA SER A 253 -19.54 -5.93 -10.80
C SER A 253 -18.53 -6.71 -9.95
N LEU A 254 -17.46 -6.06 -9.47
CA LEU A 254 -16.44 -6.71 -8.66
C LEU A 254 -17.03 -7.32 -7.39
N LYS A 255 -16.65 -8.56 -7.16
CA LYS A 255 -16.95 -9.28 -5.92
C LYS A 255 -15.84 -9.07 -4.90
N SER A 256 -16.08 -9.43 -3.64
CA SER A 256 -15.03 -9.44 -2.62
C SER A 256 -13.82 -10.27 -3.07
N GLU A 257 -12.64 -9.74 -2.82
CA GLU A 257 -11.39 -10.50 -2.99
C GLU A 257 -11.32 -11.60 -1.94
N GLN A 258 -10.96 -12.81 -2.37
CA GLN A 258 -10.89 -14.00 -1.50
C GLN A 258 -9.60 -14.74 -1.78
N GLY A 259 -8.85 -15.03 -0.73
CA GLY A 259 -7.57 -15.70 -0.86
C GLY A 259 -7.33 -16.76 0.21
N TRP A 260 -6.67 -17.83 -0.18
CA TRP A 260 -6.08 -18.84 0.69
C TRP A 260 -4.58 -18.60 0.73
N GLN A 261 -4.03 -18.58 1.93
CA GLN A 261 -2.61 -18.34 2.13
C GLN A 261 -2.02 -19.42 3.04
N MET A 262 -0.84 -19.88 2.67
CA MET A 262 0.03 -20.67 3.53
C MET A 262 1.39 -19.97 3.57
N ASP A 263 1.86 -19.70 4.78
CA ASP A 263 3.18 -19.14 5.02
C ASP A 263 3.90 -19.97 6.09
N ALA A 264 5.20 -20.03 5.93
CA ALA A 264 6.09 -20.64 6.90
C ALA A 264 7.27 -19.70 7.19
N SER A 265 7.85 -19.81 8.36
CA SER A 265 9.13 -19.19 8.63
C SER A 265 10.02 -20.11 9.46
N TYR A 266 11.29 -20.13 9.11
CA TYR A 266 12.33 -20.82 9.86
C TYR A 266 13.39 -19.82 10.30
N ASN A 267 13.70 -19.81 11.56
CA ASN A 267 14.73 -18.98 12.16
C ASN A 267 15.75 -19.87 12.87
N LEU A 268 17.01 -19.75 12.47
CA LEU A 268 18.17 -20.37 13.11
C LEU A 268 19.08 -19.29 13.71
N ARG A 269 19.56 -19.52 14.94
CA ARG A 269 20.60 -18.70 15.58
C ARG A 269 21.67 -19.62 16.15
N TYR A 270 22.86 -19.57 15.60
CA TYR A 270 23.96 -20.46 16.00
C TYR A 270 25.32 -19.78 15.86
N HIS A 271 26.04 -19.59 16.98
CA HIS A 271 27.44 -19.11 17.02
C HIS A 271 27.79 -17.96 16.04
N GLY A 272 27.03 -16.87 16.05
CA GLY A 272 27.27 -15.73 15.15
C GLY A 272 26.64 -15.86 13.76
N LEU A 273 25.98 -16.97 13.45
CA LEU A 273 25.15 -17.17 12.27
C LEU A 273 23.68 -17.01 12.65
N SER A 274 22.96 -16.18 11.92
CA SER A 274 21.48 -16.13 11.96
C SER A 274 20.95 -16.35 10.55
N VAL A 275 19.98 -17.24 10.40
CA VAL A 275 19.29 -17.52 9.15
C VAL A 275 17.81 -17.36 9.38
N SER A 276 17.14 -16.59 8.52
CA SER A 276 15.68 -16.46 8.46
C SER A 276 15.24 -16.73 7.03
N VAL A 277 14.28 -17.65 6.86
CA VAL A 277 13.66 -17.94 5.56
C VAL A 277 12.17 -17.99 5.75
N SER A 278 11.42 -17.27 4.90
CA SER A 278 9.97 -17.12 4.99
C SER A 278 9.30 -17.35 3.64
N PRO A 279 9.09 -18.61 3.20
CA PRO A 279 8.33 -18.93 2.02
C PRO A 279 6.84 -18.73 2.25
N PHE A 280 6.12 -18.36 1.18
CA PHE A 280 4.67 -18.27 1.19
C PHE A 280 4.08 -18.70 -0.16
N VAL A 281 2.82 -19.09 -0.12
CA VAL A 281 1.98 -19.27 -1.29
C VAL A 281 0.58 -18.74 -0.97
N SER A 282 0.01 -17.97 -1.90
CA SER A 282 -1.35 -17.46 -1.81
C SER A 282 -2.08 -17.71 -3.12
N TRP A 283 -3.24 -18.32 -3.02
CA TRP A 283 -4.13 -18.53 -4.15
C TRP A 283 -5.40 -17.72 -3.92
N PHE A 284 -5.77 -16.90 -4.89
CA PHE A 284 -6.96 -16.07 -4.86
C PHE A 284 -7.97 -16.60 -5.86
N SER A 285 -9.19 -16.85 -5.42
CA SER A 285 -10.31 -17.14 -6.32
C SER A 285 -10.83 -15.89 -7.02
N ASN A 286 -10.56 -14.72 -6.45
CA ASN A 286 -10.87 -13.41 -7.03
C ASN A 286 -9.88 -12.39 -6.45
N TYR A 287 -8.81 -12.09 -7.19
CA TYR A 287 -7.81 -11.06 -6.86
C TYR A 287 -8.14 -9.78 -7.63
N ILE A 288 -8.31 -8.67 -6.92
CA ILE A 288 -8.63 -7.38 -7.53
C ILE A 288 -7.34 -6.60 -7.79
N PHE A 289 -7.11 -6.23 -9.03
CA PHE A 289 -5.92 -5.48 -9.43
C PHE A 289 -6.21 -4.48 -10.54
N LEU A 290 -5.34 -3.49 -10.65
CA LEU A 290 -5.41 -2.47 -11.69
C LEU A 290 -4.59 -2.92 -12.90
N ARG A 291 -5.22 -3.02 -14.06
CA ARG A 291 -4.66 -3.60 -15.26
C ARG A 291 -4.58 -2.59 -16.40
N PRO A 292 -3.43 -2.48 -17.10
CA PRO A 292 -3.33 -1.73 -18.36
C PRO A 292 -4.12 -2.44 -19.46
N THR A 293 -5.07 -1.73 -20.10
CA THR A 293 -5.93 -2.31 -21.14
C THR A 293 -5.28 -2.34 -22.53
N GLY A 294 -4.26 -1.50 -22.77
CA GLY A 294 -3.71 -1.24 -24.11
C GLY A 294 -4.51 -0.18 -24.89
N GLU A 295 -5.65 0.24 -24.40
CA GLU A 295 -6.48 1.28 -24.97
C GLU A 295 -6.03 2.68 -24.48
N TRP A 296 -6.13 3.67 -25.36
CA TRP A 296 -5.82 5.06 -25.00
C TRP A 296 -7.11 5.84 -24.74
N SER A 297 -7.09 6.62 -23.70
CA SER A 297 -8.22 7.48 -23.37
C SER A 297 -8.35 8.62 -24.40
N VAL A 298 -9.58 9.01 -24.67
CA VAL A 298 -9.87 10.20 -25.50
C VAL A 298 -9.73 11.51 -24.73
N LEU A 299 -9.56 11.42 -23.40
CA LEU A 299 -9.47 12.58 -22.54
C LEU A 299 -8.10 13.26 -22.64
N PRO A 300 -8.05 14.61 -22.54
CA PRO A 300 -6.78 15.33 -22.54
C PRO A 300 -5.89 14.88 -21.37
N HIS A 301 -4.59 14.80 -21.62
CA HIS A 301 -3.55 14.48 -20.60
C HIS A 301 -3.75 13.15 -19.86
N SER A 302 -4.46 12.19 -20.44
CA SER A 302 -4.88 10.97 -19.76
C SER A 302 -4.02 9.73 -20.02
N GLY A 303 -3.43 9.59 -21.20
CA GLY A 303 -2.64 8.39 -21.52
C GLY A 303 -3.47 7.11 -21.64
N GLN A 304 -2.91 5.98 -21.20
CA GLN A 304 -3.51 4.67 -21.31
C GLN A 304 -4.63 4.47 -20.27
N ILE A 305 -5.66 3.72 -20.67
CA ILE A 305 -6.73 3.28 -19.76
C ILE A 305 -6.25 2.09 -18.93
N TYR A 306 -6.46 2.19 -17.63
CA TYR A 306 -6.26 1.12 -16.65
C TYR A 306 -7.61 0.76 -16.03
N ARG A 307 -7.91 -0.53 -15.97
CA ARG A 307 -9.18 -1.01 -15.42
C ARG A 307 -8.96 -1.89 -14.20
N TYR A 308 -9.75 -1.67 -13.15
CA TYR A 308 -9.83 -2.60 -12.04
C TYR A 308 -10.56 -3.86 -12.49
N THR A 309 -9.98 -5.01 -12.22
CA THR A 309 -10.51 -6.32 -12.63
C THR A 309 -10.24 -7.35 -11.56
N GLY A 310 -11.10 -8.36 -11.47
CA GLY A 310 -10.89 -9.55 -10.66
C GLY A 310 -10.40 -10.70 -11.51
N ALA A 311 -9.49 -11.51 -10.99
CA ALA A 311 -9.01 -12.74 -11.63
C ALA A 311 -8.66 -13.81 -10.61
N GLU A 312 -8.70 -15.08 -11.03
CA GLU A 312 -8.03 -16.13 -10.27
C GLU A 312 -6.52 -15.92 -10.35
N ALA A 313 -5.85 -15.88 -9.18
CA ALA A 313 -4.44 -15.51 -9.13
C ALA A 313 -3.64 -16.38 -8.16
N LEU A 314 -2.39 -16.65 -8.53
CA LEU A 314 -1.42 -17.35 -7.72
C LEU A 314 -0.23 -16.42 -7.41
N PHE A 315 0.10 -16.33 -6.15
CA PHE A 315 1.32 -15.72 -5.65
C PHE A 315 2.15 -16.78 -4.92
N ALA A 316 3.42 -16.86 -5.21
CA ALA A 316 4.35 -17.68 -4.44
C ALA A 316 5.67 -16.95 -4.30
N GLY A 317 6.28 -17.01 -3.14
CA GLY A 317 7.51 -16.27 -2.94
C GLY A 317 8.25 -16.67 -1.69
N THR A 318 9.38 -16.00 -1.48
CA THR A 318 10.19 -16.18 -0.28
C THR A 318 10.99 -14.93 0.00
N GLU A 319 11.16 -14.66 1.29
CA GLU A 319 12.17 -13.75 1.80
C GLU A 319 13.22 -14.57 2.57
N ALA A 320 14.47 -14.26 2.37
CA ALA A 320 15.57 -14.91 3.08
C ALA A 320 16.59 -13.90 3.54
N THR A 321 17.08 -14.07 4.78
CA THR A 321 18.15 -13.25 5.34
C THR A 321 19.16 -14.17 6.04
N ILE A 322 20.42 -13.94 5.77
CA ILE A 322 21.55 -14.59 6.44
C ILE A 322 22.45 -13.51 7.02
N ASP A 323 22.64 -13.55 8.34
CA ASP A 323 23.57 -12.68 9.06
C ASP A 323 24.73 -13.50 9.59
N ILE A 324 25.94 -13.08 9.28
CA ILE A 324 27.18 -13.73 9.72
C ILE A 324 28.03 -12.72 10.47
N ASN A 325 28.17 -12.91 11.79
CA ASN A 325 29.12 -12.16 12.59
C ASN A 325 30.48 -12.84 12.55
N PHE A 326 31.48 -12.16 12.05
CA PHE A 326 32.85 -12.66 11.97
C PHE A 326 33.86 -11.60 12.40
N LEU A 327 35.07 -12.04 12.80
CA LEU A 327 36.15 -11.14 13.21
C LEU A 327 35.67 -10.01 14.15
N ARG A 328 35.23 -10.28 15.35
CA ARG A 328 34.87 -9.37 16.45
C ARG A 328 34.07 -8.09 16.12
N HIS A 329 34.25 -7.52 14.88
CA HIS A 329 33.75 -6.20 14.52
C HIS A 329 33.01 -6.19 13.19
N PHE A 330 32.91 -7.33 12.50
CA PHE A 330 32.31 -7.40 11.20
C PHE A 330 31.01 -8.22 11.24
N ASN A 331 30.01 -7.70 10.57
CA ASN A 331 28.79 -8.43 10.23
C ASN A 331 28.61 -8.40 8.72
N TYR A 332 28.31 -9.54 8.12
CA TYR A 332 27.92 -9.63 6.74
C TYR A 332 26.49 -10.15 6.64
N ARG A 333 25.64 -9.37 5.98
CA ARG A 333 24.23 -9.68 5.78
C ARG A 333 23.96 -9.89 4.29
N ILE A 334 23.29 -10.97 3.98
CA ILE A 334 22.69 -11.22 2.68
C ILE A 334 21.20 -11.28 2.89
N SER A 335 20.43 -10.47 2.16
CA SER A 335 18.97 -10.58 2.11
C SER A 335 18.49 -10.65 0.67
N GLY A 336 17.49 -11.47 0.41
CA GLY A 336 16.89 -11.63 -0.91
C GLY A 336 15.39 -11.83 -0.81
N GLU A 337 14.68 -11.34 -1.82
CA GLU A 337 13.23 -11.41 -1.92
C GLU A 337 12.83 -11.75 -3.35
N TYR A 338 11.85 -12.62 -3.48
CA TYR A 338 11.27 -12.96 -4.78
C TYR A 338 9.78 -13.25 -4.63
N VAL A 339 8.99 -12.70 -5.55
CA VAL A 339 7.56 -12.97 -5.66
C VAL A 339 7.25 -13.39 -7.10
N TYR A 340 6.70 -14.59 -7.23
CA TYR A 340 6.11 -15.08 -8.45
C TYR A 340 4.63 -14.74 -8.43
N THR A 341 4.11 -14.11 -9.48
CA THR A 341 2.70 -13.78 -9.64
C THR A 341 2.17 -14.36 -10.94
N TYR A 342 0.91 -14.79 -10.95
CA TYR A 342 0.31 -15.43 -12.09
C TYR A 342 -1.21 -15.23 -12.11
N ASN A 343 -1.73 -14.75 -13.23
CA ASN A 343 -3.15 -14.73 -13.54
C ASN A 343 -3.53 -16.10 -14.11
N CYS A 344 -4.29 -16.88 -13.35
CA CYS A 344 -4.64 -18.25 -13.70
C CYS A 344 -5.66 -18.31 -14.85
N ASP A 345 -6.53 -17.31 -14.97
CA ASP A 345 -7.56 -17.26 -16.01
C ASP A 345 -6.95 -17.05 -17.40
N GLU A 346 -5.95 -16.20 -17.50
CA GLU A 346 -5.33 -15.84 -18.77
C GLU A 346 -3.95 -16.49 -19.01
N HIS A 347 -3.43 -17.20 -18.03
CA HIS A 347 -2.14 -17.88 -18.10
C HIS A 347 -0.93 -16.94 -18.34
N ILE A 348 -0.95 -15.74 -17.77
CA ILE A 348 0.10 -14.72 -17.87
C ILE A 348 0.51 -14.19 -16.48
N PRO A 349 1.66 -13.53 -16.34
CA PRO A 349 1.99 -12.82 -15.11
C PRO A 349 0.98 -11.71 -14.80
N LEU A 350 0.81 -11.38 -13.52
CA LEU A 350 0.06 -10.18 -13.11
C LEU A 350 0.88 -8.92 -13.41
N SER A 351 0.19 -7.82 -13.69
CA SER A 351 0.81 -6.51 -13.85
C SER A 351 1.48 -6.02 -12.55
N PHE A 352 2.52 -5.21 -12.70
CA PHE A 352 3.29 -4.62 -11.58
C PHE A 352 3.91 -5.66 -10.63
N SER A 353 4.35 -6.80 -11.16
CA SER A 353 5.06 -7.82 -10.38
C SER A 353 6.48 -7.38 -10.06
N PRO A 354 6.93 -7.41 -8.79
CA PRO A 354 8.28 -6.99 -8.44
C PRO A 354 9.33 -7.92 -9.05
N PRO A 355 10.49 -7.40 -9.51
CA PRO A 355 11.63 -8.22 -9.88
C PRO A 355 12.27 -8.85 -8.64
N PHE A 356 13.08 -9.90 -8.83
CA PHE A 356 13.95 -10.41 -7.77
C PHE A 356 14.89 -9.31 -7.28
N GLY A 357 14.95 -9.14 -5.96
CA GLY A 357 15.83 -8.22 -5.25
C GLY A 357 16.81 -8.96 -4.33
N MET A 358 18.05 -8.49 -4.27
CA MET A 358 19.05 -8.99 -3.31
C MET A 358 19.89 -7.82 -2.80
N ARG A 359 20.23 -7.86 -1.51
CA ARG A 359 21.15 -6.93 -0.87
C ARG A 359 22.26 -7.70 -0.16
N ASN A 360 23.49 -7.25 -0.35
CA ASN A 360 24.66 -7.75 0.33
C ASN A 360 25.27 -6.58 1.11
N THR A 361 25.33 -6.70 2.40
CA THR A 361 25.72 -5.62 3.30
C THR A 361 26.89 -6.06 4.15
N LEU A 362 27.98 -5.31 4.11
CA LEU A 362 29.11 -5.47 5.01
C LEU A 362 29.10 -4.33 6.03
N ILE A 363 29.03 -4.66 7.28
CA ILE A 363 29.03 -3.70 8.41
C ILE A 363 30.31 -3.93 9.20
N TRP A 364 31.05 -2.85 9.44
CA TRP A 364 32.13 -2.81 10.41
C TRP A 364 31.71 -1.87 11.55
N GLN A 365 31.77 -2.35 12.79
CA GLN A 365 31.38 -1.58 13.96
C GLN A 365 32.43 -1.70 15.06
N ARG A 366 32.91 -0.57 15.56
CA ARG A 366 33.83 -0.51 16.68
C ARG A 366 33.54 0.69 17.56
N LYS A 367 33.20 0.42 18.84
CA LYS A 367 32.88 1.45 19.84
C LYS A 367 31.93 2.54 19.32
N HIS A 368 32.48 3.67 18.88
CA HIS A 368 31.75 4.85 18.47
C HIS A 368 31.66 5.01 16.95
N CYS A 369 32.24 4.11 16.19
CA CYS A 369 32.25 4.17 14.72
C CYS A 369 31.53 2.99 14.11
N MET A 370 30.74 3.25 13.06
CA MET A 370 30.15 2.23 12.20
C MET A 370 30.41 2.61 10.74
N LEU A 371 30.82 1.64 9.94
CA LEU A 371 30.90 1.75 8.48
C LEU A 371 30.01 0.67 7.86
N TYR A 372 29.34 1.05 6.80
CA TYR A 372 28.36 0.23 6.10
C TYR A 372 28.63 0.33 4.60
N ALA A 373 28.77 -0.81 3.95
CA ALA A 373 28.85 -0.92 2.50
C ALA A 373 27.79 -1.90 2.00
N GLU A 374 26.98 -1.48 1.06
CA GLU A 374 25.91 -2.30 0.50
C GLU A 374 25.99 -2.37 -1.02
N TRP A 375 25.85 -3.58 -1.55
CA TRP A 375 25.54 -3.84 -2.94
C TRP A 375 24.11 -4.36 -3.05
N GLN A 376 23.29 -3.62 -3.80
CA GLN A 376 21.90 -3.97 -4.11
C GLN A 376 21.82 -4.42 -5.56
N LEU A 377 21.35 -5.65 -5.78
CA LEU A 377 20.99 -6.20 -7.08
C LEU A 377 19.46 -6.09 -7.25
N ILE A 378 19.03 -5.46 -8.32
CA ILE A 378 17.66 -5.48 -8.84
C ILE A 378 17.73 -6.28 -10.14
N ALA A 379 17.08 -7.43 -10.20
CA ALA A 379 17.04 -8.22 -11.41
C ALA A 379 16.19 -7.53 -12.49
N ARG A 380 16.40 -7.88 -13.74
CA ARG A 380 15.51 -7.42 -14.78
C ARG A 380 14.15 -8.09 -14.65
N GLN A 381 13.06 -7.32 -14.91
CA GLN A 381 11.71 -7.85 -14.95
C GLN A 381 11.30 -8.13 -16.39
N ASN A 382 11.18 -9.41 -16.72
CA ASN A 382 10.70 -9.89 -18.02
C ASN A 382 9.31 -10.54 -17.92
N ARG A 383 8.87 -10.86 -16.71
CA ARG A 383 7.57 -11.47 -16.44
C ARG A 383 6.57 -10.34 -16.23
N VAL A 384 5.91 -9.92 -17.29
CA VAL A 384 5.04 -8.76 -17.35
C VAL A 384 3.67 -9.15 -17.93
N ASP A 385 2.65 -8.39 -17.63
CA ASP A 385 1.32 -8.52 -18.23
C ASP A 385 1.37 -8.11 -19.71
N ARG A 386 0.29 -8.36 -20.46
CA ARG A 386 0.18 -8.19 -21.91
C ARG A 386 0.52 -6.79 -22.41
N ASN A 387 0.09 -5.75 -21.68
CA ASN A 387 0.26 -4.34 -22.05
C ASN A 387 1.24 -3.62 -21.12
N GLU A 388 2.19 -4.34 -20.56
CA GLU A 388 3.17 -3.85 -19.61
C GLU A 388 4.59 -3.96 -20.18
N ASP A 389 5.40 -2.90 -19.99
CA ASP A 389 6.77 -2.86 -20.45
C ASP A 389 7.74 -3.60 -19.50
N ARG A 390 8.71 -4.28 -20.07
CA ARG A 390 9.81 -4.90 -19.34
C ARG A 390 10.78 -3.85 -18.84
N THR A 391 11.45 -4.12 -17.71
CA THR A 391 12.48 -3.23 -17.18
C THR A 391 13.82 -3.94 -17.05
N LEU A 392 14.90 -3.21 -17.31
CA LEU A 392 16.26 -3.69 -17.12
C LEU A 392 16.61 -3.82 -15.64
N GLY A 393 17.51 -4.72 -15.31
CA GLY A 393 18.07 -4.84 -13.98
C GLY A 393 19.12 -3.77 -13.69
N ALA A 394 19.47 -3.62 -12.41
CA ALA A 394 20.47 -2.67 -11.95
C ALA A 394 21.31 -3.23 -10.80
N ASN A 395 22.55 -2.75 -10.71
CA ASN A 395 23.43 -2.92 -9.55
C ASN A 395 23.66 -1.54 -8.93
N LEU A 396 23.31 -1.39 -7.66
CA LEU A 396 23.47 -0.14 -6.91
C LEU A 396 24.45 -0.37 -5.77
N PHE A 397 25.29 0.61 -5.51
CA PHE A 397 26.25 0.57 -4.41
C PHE A 397 26.03 1.77 -3.50
N HIS A 398 26.03 1.49 -2.20
CA HIS A 398 25.77 2.47 -1.15
C HIS A 398 26.88 2.40 -0.10
N LEU A 399 27.27 3.53 0.43
CA LEU A 399 28.19 3.64 1.55
C LEU A 399 27.59 4.53 2.63
N SER A 400 27.77 4.16 3.88
CA SER A 400 27.40 5.00 5.01
C SER A 400 28.41 4.86 6.14
N GLY A 401 28.61 5.90 6.88
CA GLY A 401 29.41 5.89 8.10
C GLY A 401 28.75 6.73 9.18
N SER A 402 28.78 6.25 10.42
CA SER A 402 28.37 7.01 11.59
C SER A 402 29.46 7.08 12.65
N LEU A 403 29.50 8.21 13.32
CA LEU A 403 30.40 8.48 14.41
C LEU A 403 29.59 9.02 15.61
N ASN A 404 29.65 8.31 16.72
CA ASN A 404 29.02 8.68 17.97
C ASN A 404 30.06 9.36 18.89
N ILE A 405 29.86 10.62 19.18
CA ILE A 405 30.76 11.45 20.03
C ILE A 405 30.09 11.68 21.37
N PRO A 406 30.58 11.06 22.46
CA PRO A 406 30.08 11.38 23.80
C PRO A 406 30.35 12.84 24.16
N VAL A 407 29.32 13.55 24.63
CA VAL A 407 29.42 14.95 25.08
C VAL A 407 28.94 15.03 26.51
N GLY A 408 29.89 15.18 27.42
CA GLY A 408 29.59 15.17 28.85
C GLY A 408 29.23 13.80 29.39
N ARG A 409 28.37 13.75 30.45
CA ARG A 409 28.05 12.46 31.11
C ARG A 409 26.88 11.70 30.52
N ASN A 410 25.91 12.40 29.91
CA ASN A 410 24.62 11.80 29.48
C ASN A 410 24.18 12.19 28.07
N ASN A 411 25.02 12.90 27.31
CA ASN A 411 24.70 13.35 25.96
C ASN A 411 25.64 12.73 24.94
N GLU A 412 25.14 12.53 23.73
CA GLU A 412 25.88 11.99 22.60
C GLU A 412 25.50 12.76 21.34
N ILE A 413 26.48 13.04 20.50
CA ILE A 413 26.25 13.57 19.13
C ILE A 413 26.54 12.45 18.14
N GLU A 414 25.56 12.10 17.36
CA GLU A 414 25.73 11.18 16.24
C GLU A 414 25.87 11.98 14.94
N ILE A 415 26.95 11.69 14.20
CA ILE A 415 27.19 12.24 12.87
C ILE A 415 27.12 11.09 11.89
N THR A 416 26.16 11.13 10.95
CA THR A 416 25.99 10.12 9.92
C THR A 416 26.15 10.74 8.54
N LEU A 417 27.01 10.13 7.70
CA LEU A 417 27.18 10.45 6.30
C LEU A 417 26.72 9.26 5.46
N THR A 418 25.86 9.50 4.48
CA THR A 418 25.36 8.44 3.58
C THR A 418 25.50 8.88 2.13
N ALA A 419 26.13 8.04 1.33
CA ALA A 419 26.20 8.14 -0.12
C ALA A 419 25.43 6.98 -0.75
N ARG A 420 24.38 7.29 -1.49
CA ARG A 420 23.55 6.31 -2.18
C ARG A 420 23.83 6.32 -3.67
N ASN A 421 23.80 5.13 -4.29
CA ASN A 421 24.04 4.98 -5.74
C ASN A 421 25.31 5.70 -6.19
N ILE A 422 26.42 5.37 -5.54
CA ILE A 422 27.72 6.08 -5.70
C ILE A 422 28.26 6.07 -7.13
N PHE A 423 27.85 5.13 -7.96
CA PHE A 423 28.23 5.04 -9.38
C PHE A 423 27.22 5.72 -10.30
N ASN A 424 26.20 6.41 -9.75
CA ASN A 424 25.17 7.09 -10.53
C ASN A 424 24.50 6.20 -11.58
N THR A 425 24.25 4.94 -11.23
CA THR A 425 23.58 3.98 -12.10
C THR A 425 22.15 4.42 -12.39
N ARG A 426 21.80 4.56 -13.67
CA ARG A 426 20.41 4.84 -14.09
C ARG A 426 19.61 3.55 -14.10
N TYR A 427 18.42 3.57 -13.51
CA TYR A 427 17.51 2.44 -13.48
C TYR A 427 16.07 2.90 -13.35
N TYR A 428 15.15 2.03 -13.72
CA TYR A 428 13.72 2.25 -13.55
C TYR A 428 13.19 1.32 -12.47
N ASN A 429 12.41 1.86 -11.55
CA ASN A 429 11.66 1.02 -10.63
C ASN A 429 10.48 0.42 -11.40
N HIS A 430 10.44 -0.92 -11.51
CA HIS A 430 9.40 -1.62 -12.26
C HIS A 430 7.99 -1.31 -11.74
N LEU A 431 7.85 -1.06 -10.44
CA LEU A 431 6.57 -0.75 -9.79
C LEU A 431 6.15 0.72 -9.96
N SER A 432 6.98 1.55 -10.60
CA SER A 432 6.66 2.96 -10.84
C SER A 432 5.89 3.15 -12.14
N PHE A 433 4.84 3.96 -12.12
CA PHE A 433 4.15 4.42 -13.33
C PHE A 433 4.98 5.36 -14.20
N TYR A 434 6.06 5.94 -13.66
CA TYR A 434 6.99 6.84 -14.36
C TYR A 434 8.18 6.14 -15.01
N ARG A 435 8.11 4.84 -15.24
CA ARG A 435 9.21 4.03 -15.79
C ARG A 435 9.42 4.15 -17.30
N LYS A 436 8.79 5.12 -17.95
CA LYS A 436 8.93 5.40 -19.40
C LYS A 436 9.99 6.42 -19.69
#